data_db7c25a3f0d567b878702a741c36d27c
#
_entry.id   db7c25a3f0d567b878702a741c36d27c
#
_cell.length_a   1.000
_cell.length_b   1.000
_cell.length_c   1.000
_cell.angle_alpha   90.00
_cell.angle_beta   90.00
_cell.angle_gamma   90.00
#
_symmetry.space_group_name_H-M   'P 1'
#
loop_
_entity.id
_entity.type
_entity.pdbx_description
1 polymer ?
#
loop_
_entity_poly.entity_id
_entity_poly.type
_entity_poly.pdbx_seq_one_letter_code
_entity_poly.pdbx_strand_id
1 'polypeptide(L)'
;MKKLFFAALLMVCPFTVVNATELLSESMPVDSLNPSTLNVKTIKVKYLSEKDNWEPALYLNVGFNTMVGAPSDCSFRIWPSFEVGLGFKGNWEPFGKKNVWSVGFGIDWRNYRMGNDKYWYKDATGNAQLTPFMAGQTNCKNWLNVFSLQVPVTYTHYFDKEQDWGVTLGGIVNFNTGAHATRMFEFQDEEYEVETSSLRQRPVTIDALLMFSTPADLSIYCKYCPMEFFKDGAGYKMHQLSFGIWF
;
A
#
# COMPACT_ATOMS: atom_id res chain seq x y z
N MET A 1 3.99 3.26 25.54
CA MET A 1 4.36 3.77 24.20
C MET A 1 3.25 3.68 23.16
N LYS A 2 2.11 2.99 23.44
CA LYS A 2 0.95 2.87 22.52
C LYS A 2 0.12 4.16 22.32
N LYS A 3 0.26 5.18 23.16
CA LYS A 3 -0.57 6.41 23.11
C LYS A 3 0.00 7.56 22.27
N LEU A 4 1.25 7.52 21.87
CA LEU A 4 1.87 8.61 21.08
C LEU A 4 1.71 8.41 19.55
N PHE A 5 1.54 7.20 19.07
CA PHE A 5 1.33 6.94 17.64
C PHE A 5 -0.08 7.29 17.15
N PHE A 6 -1.07 7.26 18.04
CA PHE A 6 -2.47 7.59 17.68
C PHE A 6 -2.71 9.10 17.50
N ALA A 7 -1.90 9.96 18.12
CA ALA A 7 -2.10 11.41 18.05
C ALA A 7 -1.61 12.02 16.73
N ALA A 8 -0.64 11.42 16.05
CA ALA A 8 -0.12 11.93 14.80
C ALA A 8 -1.00 11.57 13.56
N LEU A 9 -1.82 10.52 13.66
CA LEU A 9 -2.66 10.06 12.55
C LEU A 9 -4.02 10.80 12.48
N LEU A 10 -4.46 11.43 13.58
CA LEU A 10 -5.73 12.17 13.64
C LEU A 10 -5.69 13.54 12.98
N MET A 11 -4.52 14.05 12.58
CA MET A 11 -4.39 15.38 11.96
C MET A 11 -4.58 15.39 10.42
N VAL A 12 -4.81 14.27 9.76
CA VAL A 12 -4.83 14.21 8.28
C VAL A 12 -6.21 13.89 7.68
N CYS A 13 -7.22 13.57 8.49
CA CYS A 13 -8.59 13.39 7.97
C CYS A 13 -9.58 14.30 8.68
N PRO A 14 -10.05 15.39 8.06
CA PRO A 14 -11.26 16.08 8.51
C PRO A 14 -12.49 15.33 8.02
N PHE A 15 -12.75 14.14 8.53
CA PHE A 15 -14.10 13.60 8.51
C PHE A 15 -14.83 14.13 9.73
N THR A 16 -15.55 15.24 9.56
CA THR A 16 -16.55 15.68 10.50
C THR A 16 -17.62 14.60 10.62
N VAL A 17 -17.59 13.90 11.73
CA VAL A 17 -18.75 13.11 12.16
C VAL A 17 -19.83 14.15 12.49
N VAL A 18 -20.77 14.35 11.56
CA VAL A 18 -21.98 15.13 11.83
C VAL A 18 -22.82 14.29 12.80
N ASN A 19 -22.84 14.70 14.05
CA ASN A 19 -23.74 14.15 15.04
C ASN A 19 -25.19 14.45 14.59
N ALA A 20 -25.91 13.40 14.21
CA ALA A 20 -27.31 13.47 13.79
C ALA A 20 -28.27 13.92 14.91
N THR A 21 -27.78 14.25 16.10
CA THR A 21 -28.54 14.79 17.22
C THR A 21 -28.77 16.30 17.14
N GLU A 22 -28.02 17.04 16.33
CA GLU A 22 -28.25 18.50 16.20
C GLU A 22 -29.28 18.89 15.12
N LEU A 23 -29.69 18.00 14.25
CA LEU A 23 -30.65 18.28 13.17
C LEU A 23 -32.12 18.17 13.60
N LEU A 24 -32.40 17.78 14.84
CA LEU A 24 -33.79 17.63 15.34
C LEU A 24 -34.21 18.71 16.36
N SER A 25 -33.38 19.71 16.63
CA SER A 25 -33.68 20.74 17.64
C SER A 25 -34.22 22.08 17.09
N GLU A 26 -34.35 22.22 15.78
CA GLU A 26 -34.65 23.54 15.19
C GLU A 26 -35.99 23.74 14.50
N SER A 27 -37.03 22.93 14.77
CA SER A 27 -38.35 23.28 14.22
C SER A 27 -39.52 22.67 14.94
N MET A 28 -39.78 23.07 16.19
CA MET A 28 -41.17 23.03 16.71
C MET A 28 -41.39 24.10 17.80
N PRO A 29 -42.44 24.91 17.68
CA PRO A 29 -42.79 25.85 18.75
C PRO A 29 -43.38 25.08 19.95
N VAL A 30 -42.89 25.45 21.14
CA VAL A 30 -43.10 24.72 22.43
C VAL A 30 -44.48 24.91 23.06
N ASP A 31 -45.48 25.49 22.40
CA ASP A 31 -46.66 26.02 23.09
C ASP A 31 -47.96 25.19 22.99
N SER A 32 -47.91 23.88 22.73
CA SER A 32 -49.18 23.11 22.74
C SER A 32 -49.04 21.59 23.02
N LEU A 33 -48.20 21.14 23.88
CA LEU A 33 -48.09 19.70 24.19
C LEU A 33 -48.70 19.39 25.56
N ASN A 34 -49.90 18.83 25.54
CA ASN A 34 -50.54 18.22 26.70
C ASN A 34 -49.86 16.87 27.01
N PRO A 35 -49.26 16.67 28.21
CA PRO A 35 -48.38 15.50 28.47
C PRO A 35 -49.09 14.13 28.50
N SER A 36 -50.42 14.10 28.40
CA SER A 36 -51.21 12.84 28.49
C SER A 36 -51.43 12.11 27.16
N THR A 37 -50.94 12.63 26.03
CA THR A 37 -51.19 12.02 24.70
C THR A 37 -49.91 11.65 23.91
N LEU A 38 -48.74 11.80 24.51
CA LEU A 38 -47.52 11.37 23.87
C LEU A 38 -47.32 9.85 23.98
N ASN A 39 -47.91 9.15 23.01
CA ASN A 39 -47.59 7.74 22.76
C ASN A 39 -46.20 7.71 22.11
N VAL A 40 -45.13 7.83 22.93
CA VAL A 40 -43.76 7.67 22.47
C VAL A 40 -43.61 6.22 22.04
N LYS A 41 -43.87 5.97 20.75
CA LYS A 41 -43.41 4.75 20.12
C LYS A 41 -41.87 4.81 20.20
N THR A 42 -41.33 4.10 21.18
CA THR A 42 -39.88 3.89 21.24
C THR A 42 -39.46 3.26 19.91
N ILE A 43 -38.92 4.06 19.01
CA ILE A 43 -38.28 3.55 17.83
C ILE A 43 -37.03 2.84 18.40
N LYS A 44 -37.13 1.52 18.57
CA LYS A 44 -35.97 0.70 18.79
C LYS A 44 -35.12 0.85 17.51
N VAL A 45 -34.21 1.81 17.52
CA VAL A 45 -33.09 1.82 16.57
C VAL A 45 -32.36 0.52 16.86
N LYS A 46 -32.69 -0.49 16.08
CA LYS A 46 -31.90 -1.72 16.06
C LYS A 46 -30.54 -1.27 15.54
N TYR A 47 -29.62 -0.95 16.47
CA TYR A 47 -28.24 -0.89 16.10
C TYR A 47 -27.97 -2.21 15.37
N LEU A 48 -27.47 -2.16 14.16
CA LEU A 48 -26.92 -3.28 13.43
C LEU A 48 -25.63 -3.70 14.16
N SER A 49 -25.75 -4.11 15.39
CA SER A 49 -24.73 -4.57 16.30
C SER A 49 -25.07 -6.01 16.64
N GLU A 50 -24.12 -6.85 16.47
CA GLU A 50 -23.97 -8.24 16.91
C GLU A 50 -23.99 -9.36 15.85
N LYS A 51 -24.08 -9.09 14.54
CA LYS A 51 -23.81 -10.14 13.55
C LYS A 51 -23.19 -9.66 12.24
N ASP A 52 -22.62 -8.49 12.21
CA ASP A 52 -21.79 -8.13 11.08
C ASP A 52 -20.39 -8.74 11.32
N ASN A 53 -20.15 -9.90 10.69
CA ASN A 53 -18.84 -10.56 10.63
C ASN A 53 -17.82 -9.70 9.84
N TRP A 54 -17.94 -8.38 9.89
CA TRP A 54 -17.11 -7.43 9.17
C TRP A 54 -16.40 -6.49 10.14
N GLU A 55 -15.08 -6.50 10.12
CA GLU A 55 -14.25 -5.64 10.95
C GLU A 55 -13.31 -4.81 10.10
N PRO A 56 -13.37 -3.46 10.21
CA PRO A 56 -12.39 -2.60 9.55
C PRO A 56 -11.06 -2.63 10.30
N ALA A 57 -9.96 -2.70 9.56
CA ALA A 57 -8.62 -2.67 10.09
C ALA A 57 -7.71 -1.77 9.25
N LEU A 58 -6.78 -1.09 9.91
CA LEU A 58 -5.65 -0.46 9.27
C LEU A 58 -4.56 -1.50 9.03
N TYR A 59 -3.81 -1.32 7.96
CA TYR A 59 -2.58 -2.08 7.77
C TYR A 59 -1.41 -1.17 7.39
N LEU A 60 -0.23 -1.59 7.80
CA LEU A 60 1.04 -1.00 7.42
C LEU A 60 1.97 -2.14 7.00
N ASN A 61 2.59 -2.03 5.85
CA ASN A 61 3.66 -2.93 5.46
C ASN A 61 4.96 -2.18 5.24
N VAL A 62 6.05 -2.77 5.72
CA VAL A 62 7.41 -2.25 5.52
C VAL A 62 8.29 -3.43 5.15
N GLY A 63 9.08 -3.25 4.10
CA GLY A 63 9.94 -4.34 3.64
C GLY A 63 11.03 -3.90 2.70
N PHE A 64 11.71 -4.90 2.18
CA PHE A 64 12.72 -4.77 1.14
C PHE A 64 12.13 -5.23 -0.19
N ASN A 65 12.64 -4.66 -1.26
CA ASN A 65 12.22 -5.02 -2.59
C ASN A 65 13.41 -5.21 -3.54
N THR A 66 13.16 -5.92 -4.61
CA THR A 66 14.12 -6.13 -5.69
C THR A 66 13.38 -6.43 -7.00
N MET A 67 14.10 -6.43 -8.10
CA MET A 67 13.62 -6.89 -9.40
C MET A 67 14.30 -8.21 -9.74
N VAL A 68 13.52 -9.22 -10.12
CA VAL A 68 14.01 -10.53 -10.57
C VAL A 68 13.81 -10.68 -12.07
N GLY A 69 14.67 -11.50 -12.72
CA GLY A 69 14.66 -11.67 -14.17
C GLY A 69 15.27 -10.49 -14.93
N ALA A 70 15.83 -9.50 -14.24
CA ALA A 70 16.53 -8.40 -14.88
C ALA A 70 17.79 -8.92 -15.60
N PRO A 71 18.22 -8.27 -16.72
CA PRO A 71 19.46 -8.62 -17.39
C PRO A 71 20.68 -8.55 -16.44
N SER A 72 21.72 -9.32 -16.73
CA SER A 72 22.93 -9.38 -15.88
C SER A 72 23.63 -8.03 -15.70
N ASP A 73 23.44 -7.13 -16.64
CA ASP A 73 23.96 -5.77 -16.62
C ASP A 73 23.04 -4.75 -15.91
N CYS A 74 21.88 -5.19 -15.38
CA CYS A 74 20.96 -4.41 -14.57
C CYS A 74 20.95 -4.96 -13.14
N SER A 75 21.87 -4.51 -12.30
CA SER A 75 21.93 -4.97 -10.91
C SER A 75 21.03 -4.13 -10.01
N PHE A 76 20.15 -4.80 -9.23
CA PHE A 76 19.38 -4.20 -8.16
C PHE A 76 19.96 -4.62 -6.81
N ARG A 77 20.06 -3.65 -5.89
CA ARG A 77 20.54 -3.90 -4.52
C ARG A 77 19.34 -4.04 -3.61
N ILE A 78 19.19 -5.19 -2.96
CA ILE A 78 18.13 -5.42 -1.95
C ILE A 78 18.26 -4.40 -0.83
N TRP A 79 19.47 -4.17 -0.35
CA TRP A 79 19.76 -3.11 0.59
C TRP A 79 20.48 -1.95 -0.14
N PRO A 80 19.98 -0.72 -0.13
CA PRO A 80 18.88 -0.13 0.64
C PRO A 80 17.55 0.05 -0.14
N SER A 81 17.14 -0.90 -0.96
CA SER A 81 15.81 -0.86 -1.57
C SER A 81 14.73 -1.13 -0.53
N PHE A 82 13.66 -0.36 -0.53
CA PHE A 82 12.61 -0.50 0.47
C PHE A 82 11.22 -0.30 -0.11
N GLU A 83 10.24 -0.84 0.61
CA GLU A 83 8.82 -0.71 0.33
C GLU A 83 8.11 -0.26 1.59
N VAL A 84 7.18 0.68 1.45
CA VAL A 84 6.27 1.11 2.52
C VAL A 84 4.87 1.22 1.94
N GLY A 85 3.93 0.51 2.54
CA GLY A 85 2.51 0.60 2.18
C GLY A 85 1.64 0.84 3.39
N LEU A 86 0.57 1.60 3.18
CA LEU A 86 -0.43 1.94 4.20
C LEU A 86 -1.82 1.85 3.59
N GLY A 87 -2.77 1.30 4.34
CA GLY A 87 -4.15 1.24 3.87
C GLY A 87 -5.15 0.74 4.89
N PHE A 88 -6.36 0.58 4.41
CA PHE A 88 -7.49 0.04 5.17
C PHE A 88 -7.92 -1.27 4.54
N LYS A 89 -8.35 -2.22 5.35
CA LYS A 89 -8.96 -3.46 4.91
C LYS A 89 -10.21 -3.74 5.74
N GLY A 90 -11.19 -4.35 5.12
CA GLY A 90 -12.33 -4.92 5.82
C GLY A 90 -12.17 -6.43 5.88
N ASN A 91 -12.25 -6.98 7.07
CA ASN A 91 -12.18 -8.41 7.34
C ASN A 91 -13.59 -8.97 7.44
N TRP A 92 -13.85 -10.09 6.79
CA TRP A 92 -15.12 -10.80 6.79
C TRP A 92 -14.91 -12.27 7.17
N GLU A 93 -15.65 -12.74 8.18
CA GLU A 93 -15.52 -14.07 8.79
C GLU A 93 -16.77 -14.95 8.53
N PRO A 94 -17.09 -15.35 7.28
CA PRO A 94 -18.33 -16.04 6.96
C PRO A 94 -18.41 -17.45 7.55
N PHE A 95 -17.28 -18.08 7.81
CA PHE A 95 -17.18 -19.46 8.28
C PHE A 95 -16.53 -19.55 9.65
N GLY A 96 -16.65 -18.48 10.46
CA GLY A 96 -16.06 -18.37 11.80
C GLY A 96 -14.63 -17.86 11.79
N LYS A 97 -14.13 -17.54 12.98
CA LYS A 97 -12.88 -16.80 13.23
C LYS A 97 -11.62 -17.34 12.59
N LYS A 98 -11.61 -18.61 12.21
CA LYS A 98 -10.44 -19.23 11.56
C LYS A 98 -10.26 -18.89 10.09
N ASN A 99 -11.32 -18.42 9.43
CA ASN A 99 -11.32 -18.21 7.98
C ASN A 99 -11.77 -16.78 7.70
N VAL A 100 -10.81 -15.92 7.38
CA VAL A 100 -11.03 -14.49 7.19
C VAL A 100 -10.76 -14.11 5.74
N TRP A 101 -11.76 -13.54 5.09
CA TRP A 101 -11.62 -12.86 3.81
C TRP A 101 -11.40 -11.37 4.06
N SER A 102 -10.47 -10.77 3.33
CA SER A 102 -10.24 -9.34 3.47
C SER A 102 -10.14 -8.68 2.10
N VAL A 103 -10.76 -7.51 2.01
CA VAL A 103 -10.63 -6.62 0.86
C VAL A 103 -10.23 -5.26 1.38
N GLY A 104 -9.29 -4.62 0.71
CA GLY A 104 -8.75 -3.35 1.18
C GLY A 104 -8.48 -2.36 0.07
N PHE A 105 -8.03 -1.19 0.50
CA PHE A 105 -7.52 -0.13 -0.35
C PHE A 105 -6.36 0.56 0.37
N GLY A 106 -5.30 0.90 -0.37
CA GLY A 106 -4.15 1.56 0.21
C GLY A 106 -3.26 2.22 -0.83
N ILE A 107 -2.17 2.73 -0.32
CA ILE A 107 -1.06 3.30 -1.09
C ILE A 107 0.20 2.50 -0.83
N ASP A 108 1.07 2.44 -1.81
CA ASP A 108 2.31 1.69 -1.75
C ASP A 108 3.41 2.48 -2.45
N TRP A 109 4.54 2.64 -1.76
CA TRP A 109 5.72 3.29 -2.28
C TRP A 109 6.90 2.35 -2.25
N ARG A 110 7.49 2.11 -3.43
CA ARG A 110 8.63 1.23 -3.65
C ARG A 110 9.81 2.01 -4.18
N ASN A 111 10.92 1.89 -3.51
CA ASN A 111 12.20 2.44 -3.94
C ASN A 111 13.15 1.29 -4.28
N TYR A 112 13.57 1.21 -5.53
CA TYR A 112 14.51 0.20 -6.02
C TYR A 112 15.88 0.85 -6.23
N ARG A 113 16.84 0.47 -5.43
CA ARG A 113 18.22 0.95 -5.56
C ARG A 113 18.96 0.09 -6.58
N MET A 114 19.62 0.74 -7.53
CA MET A 114 20.41 0.07 -8.55
C MET A 114 21.92 0.06 -8.22
N GLY A 115 22.68 -0.69 -8.98
CA GLY A 115 24.14 -0.57 -9.06
C GLY A 115 24.56 0.82 -9.53
N ASN A 116 25.80 1.21 -9.25
CA ASN A 116 26.27 2.57 -9.48
C ASN A 116 26.93 2.76 -10.86
N ASP A 117 26.89 1.76 -11.71
CA ASP A 117 27.57 1.73 -13.01
C ASP A 117 26.69 2.20 -14.17
N LYS A 118 25.36 2.07 -14.05
CA LYS A 118 24.39 2.41 -15.09
C LYS A 118 23.20 3.14 -14.50
N TYR A 119 22.48 3.91 -15.36
CA TYR A 119 21.26 4.61 -15.00
C TYR A 119 20.18 4.46 -16.08
N TRP A 120 18.92 4.66 -15.69
CA TRP A 120 17.78 4.67 -16.61
C TRP A 120 17.67 5.98 -17.36
N TYR A 121 17.44 5.88 -18.66
CA TYR A 121 17.05 7.00 -19.50
C TYR A 121 15.95 6.57 -20.49
N LYS A 122 15.33 7.54 -21.14
CA LYS A 122 14.42 7.30 -22.25
C LYS A 122 15.17 7.48 -23.57
N ASP A 123 15.03 6.52 -24.46
CA ASP A 123 15.47 6.67 -25.85
C ASP A 123 14.52 7.60 -26.64
N ALA A 124 14.86 7.84 -27.91
CA ALA A 124 14.06 8.69 -28.81
C ALA A 124 12.63 8.16 -29.06
N THR A 125 12.38 6.87 -28.80
CA THR A 125 11.07 6.22 -28.92
C THR A 125 10.29 6.21 -27.60
N GLY A 126 10.90 6.74 -26.52
CA GLY A 126 10.34 6.79 -25.17
C GLY A 126 10.47 5.50 -24.38
N ASN A 127 11.24 4.52 -24.85
CA ASN A 127 11.49 3.29 -24.15
C ASN A 127 12.56 3.46 -23.06
N ALA A 128 12.40 2.70 -21.97
CA ALA A 128 13.36 2.68 -20.88
C ALA A 128 14.60 1.88 -21.27
N GLN A 129 15.76 2.52 -21.25
CA GLN A 129 17.06 1.95 -21.57
C GLN A 129 18.05 2.20 -20.42
N LEU A 130 19.09 1.36 -20.36
CA LEU A 130 20.20 1.53 -19.44
C LEU A 130 21.42 2.05 -20.18
N THR A 131 22.07 3.05 -19.61
CA THR A 131 23.34 3.58 -20.13
C THR A 131 24.36 3.70 -19.00
N PRO A 132 25.66 3.47 -19.24
CA PRO A 132 26.69 3.71 -18.25
C PRO A 132 26.80 5.21 -17.94
N PHE A 133 27.26 5.52 -16.73
CA PHE A 133 27.67 6.89 -16.39
C PHE A 133 28.85 7.34 -17.24
N MET A 134 28.92 8.63 -17.54
CA MET A 134 29.97 9.19 -18.37
C MET A 134 31.33 9.20 -17.64
N ALA A 135 32.40 9.16 -18.39
CA ALA A 135 33.73 9.29 -17.82
C ALA A 135 33.89 10.65 -17.09
N GLY A 136 34.47 10.62 -15.91
CA GLY A 136 34.64 11.79 -15.04
C GLY A 136 33.47 12.04 -14.07
N GLN A 137 32.36 11.31 -14.17
CA GLN A 137 31.32 11.32 -13.17
C GLN A 137 31.70 10.39 -12.00
N THR A 138 31.63 10.91 -10.78
CA THR A 138 31.94 10.21 -9.53
C THR A 138 30.73 10.18 -8.60
N ASN A 139 30.79 9.43 -7.51
CA ASN A 139 29.71 9.29 -6.52
C ASN A 139 28.33 8.96 -7.11
N CYS A 140 28.36 8.20 -8.23
CA CYS A 140 27.17 7.84 -8.98
C CYS A 140 26.20 7.02 -8.15
N LYS A 141 24.95 7.45 -8.09
CA LYS A 141 23.83 6.76 -7.43
C LYS A 141 22.61 6.82 -8.34
N ASN A 142 21.84 5.76 -8.36
CA ASN A 142 20.56 5.81 -9.05
C ASN A 142 19.52 4.90 -8.37
N TRP A 143 18.26 5.28 -8.49
CA TRP A 143 17.14 4.55 -7.94
C TRP A 143 15.89 4.76 -8.80
N LEU A 144 14.98 3.78 -8.70
CA LEU A 144 13.69 3.79 -9.35
C LEU A 144 12.61 3.85 -8.28
N ASN A 145 11.81 4.90 -8.28
CA ASN A 145 10.66 5.07 -7.40
C ASN A 145 9.38 4.69 -8.12
N VAL A 146 8.53 3.94 -7.45
CA VAL A 146 7.19 3.59 -7.94
C VAL A 146 6.18 3.91 -6.85
N PHE A 147 5.15 4.67 -7.20
CA PHE A 147 4.01 4.91 -6.34
C PHE A 147 2.77 4.24 -6.93
N SER A 148 2.02 3.52 -6.09
CA SER A 148 0.86 2.76 -6.52
C SER A 148 -0.30 2.93 -5.55
N LEU A 149 -1.52 2.95 -6.09
CA LEU A 149 -2.73 2.67 -5.34
C LEU A 149 -2.94 1.16 -5.37
N GLN A 150 -3.22 0.54 -4.23
CA GLN A 150 -3.36 -0.92 -4.15
C GLN A 150 -4.72 -1.34 -3.61
N VAL A 151 -5.22 -2.44 -4.17
CA VAL A 151 -6.44 -3.12 -3.73
C VAL A 151 -6.06 -4.56 -3.38
N PRO A 152 -5.76 -4.85 -2.11
CA PRO A 152 -5.53 -6.21 -1.66
C PRO A 152 -6.85 -6.98 -1.54
N VAL A 153 -6.83 -8.23 -1.99
CA VAL A 153 -7.88 -9.24 -1.78
C VAL A 153 -7.20 -10.47 -1.22
N THR A 154 -7.53 -10.82 0.02
CA THR A 154 -6.80 -11.87 0.73
C THR A 154 -7.72 -12.84 1.43
N TYR A 155 -7.25 -14.05 1.60
CA TYR A 155 -7.84 -15.09 2.43
C TYR A 155 -6.83 -15.54 3.47
N THR A 156 -7.20 -15.49 4.75
CA THR A 156 -6.38 -15.94 5.88
C THR A 156 -7.01 -17.16 6.52
N HIS A 157 -6.19 -18.19 6.72
CA HIS A 157 -6.55 -19.34 7.53
C HIS A 157 -5.75 -19.34 8.81
N TYR A 158 -6.42 -19.19 9.95
CA TYR A 158 -5.82 -19.28 11.27
C TYR A 158 -5.86 -20.71 11.80
N PHE A 159 -4.77 -21.17 12.40
CA PHE A 159 -4.65 -22.52 12.96
C PHE A 159 -5.33 -22.64 14.33
N ASP A 160 -5.38 -21.54 15.07
CA ASP A 160 -5.98 -21.42 16.41
C ASP A 160 -7.24 -20.54 16.40
N LYS A 161 -7.93 -20.47 17.54
CA LYS A 161 -9.14 -19.63 17.70
C LYS A 161 -8.83 -18.20 18.12
N GLU A 162 -7.66 -18.01 18.68
CA GLU A 162 -7.11 -16.74 19.13
C GLU A 162 -6.61 -15.88 17.96
N GLN A 163 -6.48 -16.49 16.76
CA GLN A 163 -5.97 -15.87 15.53
C GLN A 163 -4.50 -15.45 15.62
N ASP A 164 -3.72 -16.15 16.43
CA ASP A 164 -2.30 -15.89 16.65
C ASP A 164 -1.44 -16.36 15.47
N TRP A 165 -1.72 -17.58 15.00
CA TRP A 165 -0.96 -18.21 13.92
C TRP A 165 -1.83 -18.44 12.69
N GLY A 166 -1.36 -17.98 11.54
CA GLY A 166 -2.13 -18.14 10.31
C GLY A 166 -1.30 -18.00 9.05
N VAL A 167 -1.88 -18.45 7.95
CA VAL A 167 -1.35 -18.26 6.61
C VAL A 167 -2.36 -17.49 5.80
N THR A 168 -1.89 -16.44 5.15
CA THR A 168 -2.68 -15.61 4.22
C THR A 168 -2.18 -15.81 2.81
N LEU A 169 -3.12 -16.08 1.93
CA LEU A 169 -2.92 -16.06 0.47
C LEU A 169 -3.76 -14.97 -0.14
N GLY A 170 -3.26 -14.30 -1.16
CA GLY A 170 -4.05 -13.26 -1.81
C GLY A 170 -3.41 -12.70 -3.06
N GLY A 171 -4.11 -11.73 -3.63
CA GLY A 171 -3.65 -10.90 -4.72
C GLY A 171 -3.80 -9.42 -4.39
N ILE A 172 -2.89 -8.63 -4.89
CA ILE A 172 -2.95 -7.17 -4.77
C ILE A 172 -2.98 -6.58 -6.16
N VAL A 173 -4.06 -5.91 -6.51
CA VAL A 173 -4.14 -5.13 -7.74
C VAL A 173 -3.50 -3.77 -7.47
N ASN A 174 -2.43 -3.45 -8.21
CA ASN A 174 -1.72 -2.18 -8.11
C ASN A 174 -2.04 -1.31 -9.32
N PHE A 175 -2.49 -0.09 -9.06
CA PHE A 175 -2.61 0.97 -10.05
C PHE A 175 -1.37 1.87 -9.93
N ASN A 176 -0.39 1.63 -10.79
CA ASN A 176 0.89 2.32 -10.76
C ASN A 176 0.73 3.72 -11.36
N THR A 177 0.76 4.75 -10.54
CA THR A 177 0.51 6.14 -10.94
C THR A 177 1.72 6.79 -11.60
N GLY A 178 2.93 6.30 -11.31
CA GLY A 178 4.16 6.80 -11.92
C GLY A 178 5.39 5.99 -11.51
N ALA A 179 6.35 5.87 -12.43
CA ALA A 179 7.69 5.42 -12.14
C ALA A 179 8.68 6.52 -12.50
N HIS A 180 9.52 6.88 -11.55
CA HIS A 180 10.53 7.92 -11.68
C HIS A 180 11.90 7.34 -11.40
N ALA A 181 12.82 7.44 -12.37
CA ALA A 181 14.21 7.09 -12.15
C ALA A 181 14.99 8.38 -11.86
N THR A 182 15.66 8.38 -10.74
CA THR A 182 16.54 9.48 -10.33
C THR A 182 17.99 9.00 -10.36
N ARG A 183 18.89 9.82 -10.92
CA ARG A 183 20.32 9.62 -10.87
C ARG A 183 20.98 10.82 -10.22
N MET A 184 21.95 10.56 -9.36
CA MET A 184 22.86 11.57 -8.79
C MET A 184 24.28 11.22 -9.16
N PHE A 185 25.07 12.23 -9.45
CA PHE A 185 26.50 12.09 -9.73
C PHE A 185 27.22 13.43 -9.45
N GLU A 186 28.48 13.35 -9.15
CA GLU A 186 29.37 14.50 -9.06
C GLU A 186 30.17 14.66 -10.36
N PHE A 187 30.28 15.86 -10.84
CA PHE A 187 31.09 16.20 -12.00
C PHE A 187 31.71 17.60 -11.80
N GLN A 188 33.03 17.71 -11.88
CA GLN A 188 33.79 18.94 -11.66
C GLN A 188 33.51 19.56 -10.28
N ASP A 189 33.50 18.75 -9.22
CA ASP A 189 33.19 19.14 -7.83
C ASP A 189 31.77 19.71 -7.59
N GLU A 190 30.86 19.56 -8.56
CA GLU A 190 29.46 19.90 -8.43
C GLU A 190 28.59 18.64 -8.41
N GLU A 191 27.54 18.64 -7.58
CA GLU A 191 26.56 17.55 -7.48
C GLU A 191 25.37 17.82 -8.40
N TYR A 192 25.04 16.84 -9.23
CA TYR A 192 23.90 16.89 -10.17
C TYR A 192 22.88 15.84 -9.82
N GLU A 193 21.60 16.23 -9.81
CA GLU A 193 20.47 15.33 -9.71
C GLU A 193 19.61 15.46 -10.97
N VAL A 194 19.35 14.34 -11.62
CA VAL A 194 18.53 14.29 -12.85
C VAL A 194 17.44 13.24 -12.69
N GLU A 195 16.19 13.67 -12.88
CA GLU A 195 15.03 12.82 -12.84
C GLU A 195 14.54 12.48 -14.25
N THR A 196 14.23 11.20 -14.47
CA THR A 196 13.60 10.69 -15.68
C THR A 196 12.24 10.10 -15.33
N SER A 197 11.16 10.78 -15.70
CA SER A 197 9.79 10.36 -15.39
C SER A 197 9.13 9.60 -16.55
N SER A 198 8.02 8.89 -16.25
CA SER A 198 7.20 8.17 -17.24
C SER A 198 7.97 7.12 -18.03
N LEU A 199 8.62 6.19 -17.35
CA LEU A 199 9.43 5.11 -17.94
C LEU A 199 8.60 4.02 -18.65
N ARG A 200 7.33 4.28 -19.00
CA ARG A 200 6.40 3.32 -19.63
C ARG A 200 6.21 2.03 -18.81
N GLN A 201 6.23 2.14 -17.49
CA GLN A 201 5.81 1.03 -16.61
C GLN A 201 4.37 0.59 -16.92
N ARG A 202 4.03 -0.64 -16.57
CA ARG A 202 2.65 -1.13 -16.66
C ARG A 202 1.77 -0.33 -15.69
N PRO A 203 0.65 0.24 -16.16
CA PRO A 203 -0.23 1.04 -15.30
C PRO A 203 -0.99 0.20 -14.28
N VAL A 204 -1.24 -1.06 -14.60
CA VAL A 204 -1.91 -2.02 -13.71
C VAL A 204 -1.08 -3.28 -13.63
N THR A 205 -0.81 -3.73 -12.41
CA THR A 205 -0.11 -4.98 -12.11
C THR A 205 -0.83 -5.74 -11.00
N ILE A 206 -0.61 -7.04 -10.94
CA ILE A 206 -1.18 -7.91 -9.91
C ILE A 206 -0.03 -8.63 -9.22
N ASP A 207 0.08 -8.42 -7.91
CA ASP A 207 1.04 -9.14 -7.07
C ASP A 207 0.35 -10.34 -6.43
N ALA A 208 1.00 -11.49 -6.45
CA ALA A 208 0.67 -12.61 -5.59
C ALA A 208 1.23 -12.33 -4.18
N LEU A 209 0.40 -12.49 -3.16
CA LEU A 209 0.74 -12.25 -1.76
C LEU A 209 0.70 -13.56 -0.97
N LEU A 210 1.75 -13.80 -0.22
CA LEU A 210 1.83 -14.83 0.82
C LEU A 210 2.23 -14.15 2.13
N MET A 211 1.47 -14.40 3.23
CA MET A 211 1.85 -13.93 4.56
C MET A 211 1.75 -15.07 5.58
N PHE A 212 2.56 -14.95 6.61
CA PHE A 212 2.53 -15.80 7.79
C PHE A 212 2.34 -14.93 9.03
N SER A 213 1.19 -15.09 9.70
CA SER A 213 0.84 -14.32 10.90
C SER A 213 1.42 -14.97 12.17
N THR A 214 1.81 -14.13 13.11
CA THR A 214 2.42 -14.52 14.40
C THR A 214 1.66 -13.90 15.58
N PRO A 215 1.79 -14.41 16.82
CA PRO A 215 1.09 -13.91 18.01
C PRO A 215 1.39 -12.44 18.37
N ALA A 216 2.37 -11.83 17.73
CA ALA A 216 2.78 -10.45 18.00
C ALA A 216 2.00 -9.40 17.20
N ASP A 217 0.84 -9.73 16.63
CA ASP A 217 0.09 -8.88 15.67
C ASP A 217 0.95 -8.47 14.45
N LEU A 218 1.87 -9.33 14.08
CA LEU A 218 2.88 -9.09 13.08
C LEU A 218 2.87 -10.25 12.08
N SER A 219 2.83 -9.95 10.80
CA SER A 219 2.91 -10.97 9.75
C SER A 219 4.16 -10.76 8.91
N ILE A 220 4.85 -11.84 8.59
CA ILE A 220 5.91 -11.81 7.58
C ILE A 220 5.27 -12.01 6.22
N TYR A 221 5.60 -11.15 5.24
CA TYR A 221 5.02 -11.24 3.91
C TYR A 221 6.07 -11.42 2.81
N CYS A 222 5.61 -12.00 1.72
CA CYS A 222 6.30 -12.03 0.44
C CYS A 222 5.28 -11.65 -0.66
N LYS A 223 5.61 -10.67 -1.50
CA LYS A 223 4.84 -10.27 -2.67
C LYS A 223 5.66 -10.52 -3.94
N TYR A 224 5.06 -11.16 -4.93
CA TYR A 224 5.66 -11.38 -6.22
C TYR A 224 4.71 -10.94 -7.35
N CYS A 225 5.20 -10.08 -8.23
CA CYS A 225 4.47 -9.67 -9.42
C CYS A 225 4.88 -10.54 -10.61
N PRO A 226 4.01 -11.45 -11.10
CA PRO A 226 4.31 -12.26 -12.28
C PRO A 226 4.27 -11.47 -13.60
N MET A 227 3.76 -10.24 -13.56
CA MET A 227 3.71 -9.36 -14.73
C MET A 227 5.05 -8.61 -14.87
N GLU A 228 5.47 -8.40 -16.11
CA GLU A 228 6.66 -7.58 -16.40
C GLU A 228 6.44 -6.13 -15.93
N PHE A 229 7.48 -5.51 -15.41
CA PHE A 229 7.44 -4.14 -14.90
C PHE A 229 7.11 -3.12 -15.99
N PHE A 230 7.78 -3.22 -17.15
CA PHE A 230 7.54 -2.35 -18.29
C PHE A 230 6.39 -2.87 -19.18
N LYS A 231 5.77 -1.96 -19.95
CA LYS A 231 4.88 -2.33 -21.06
C LYS A 231 5.67 -3.12 -22.11
N ASP A 232 4.96 -3.92 -22.88
CA ASP A 232 5.56 -4.74 -23.92
C ASP A 232 6.42 -3.90 -24.88
N GLY A 233 7.68 -4.30 -25.05
CA GLY A 233 8.65 -3.61 -25.88
C GLY A 233 9.16 -2.27 -25.35
N ALA A 234 8.75 -1.86 -24.14
CA ALA A 234 9.12 -0.56 -23.58
C ALA A 234 10.37 -0.57 -22.69
N GLY A 235 10.94 -1.73 -22.43
CA GLY A 235 12.11 -1.89 -21.58
C GLY A 235 12.48 -3.35 -21.37
N TYR A 236 13.24 -3.63 -20.33
CA TYR A 236 13.72 -4.95 -20.00
C TYR A 236 12.63 -5.79 -19.32
N LYS A 237 12.69 -7.12 -19.55
CA LYS A 237 11.81 -8.07 -18.85
C LYS A 237 12.32 -8.26 -17.43
N MET A 238 11.50 -7.85 -16.47
CA MET A 238 11.81 -7.98 -15.05
C MET A 238 10.53 -7.95 -14.22
N HIS A 239 10.56 -8.61 -13.08
CA HIS A 239 9.43 -8.83 -12.20
C HIS A 239 9.74 -8.27 -10.81
N GLN A 240 8.73 -7.73 -10.14
CA GLN A 240 8.88 -7.18 -8.80
C GLN A 240 8.79 -8.30 -7.76
N LEU A 241 9.68 -8.26 -6.77
CA LEU A 241 9.68 -9.13 -5.60
C LEU A 241 9.89 -8.26 -4.35
N SER A 242 9.02 -8.41 -3.37
CA SER A 242 9.11 -7.70 -2.09
C SER A 242 8.88 -8.66 -0.94
N PHE A 243 9.52 -8.41 0.19
CA PHE A 243 9.35 -9.18 1.42
C PHE A 243 9.61 -8.30 2.65
N GLY A 244 8.89 -8.56 3.72
CA GLY A 244 8.99 -7.73 4.92
C GLY A 244 7.97 -8.08 5.98
N ILE A 245 7.54 -7.06 6.70
CA ILE A 245 6.64 -7.14 7.84
C ILE A 245 5.35 -6.39 7.53
N TRP A 246 4.24 -7.01 7.90
CA TRP A 246 2.90 -6.48 7.76
C TRP A 246 2.24 -6.42 9.13
N PHE A 247 1.70 -5.26 9.49
CA PHE A 247 1.02 -4.96 10.75
C PHE A 247 -0.47 -4.78 10.54
#